data_53354555902e95eabbeb2172ee405eaf
#
_entry.id   53354555902e95eabbeb2172ee405eaf
#
_cell.length_a   1.000
_cell.length_b   1.000
_cell.length_c   1.000
_cell.angle_alpha   90.00
_cell.angle_beta   90.00
_cell.angle_gamma   90.00
#
_symmetry.space_group_name_H-M   'P 1'
#
loop_
_entity.id
_entity.type
_entity.pdbx_description
1 polymer ?
#
loop_
_entity_poly.entity_id
_entity_poly.type
_entity_poly.pdbx_seq_one_letter_code
_entity_poly.pdbx_strand_id
1 'polypeptide(L)'
;MTERRRVRPGSILFLLLLVLCVFTLARNIGAGDSGIAYSQMCQYFREEKVQSFTITGDSLQAKLQDGTVVVCTIGSVETFYSDLDGLVQQQVESGIVKEQSFIHATNWVSALLPYVMGFIALLLIINLMGRMAGGNAAAQDKMAKFGQARVQMPGRGENRVTFDDVAGADEEKEELQEIVEFLREPDKYLQLGAHIPKGVLLVGPPGTGKTLLAKSVAGEADVAFLSISGSDFVEMYVGVGASRVRDLFEQAKKQSPAIVFIDEIDAVGRQRGSGLGGGHDEREQTLNQLLVEMDGFTASQGVVVLAATNRVDILDPALLRPGRFDRQVYVGLPDIKGREEILKIHARNKPLAEDVNLGEIARGTAGFTGADLENLLNEAALL
;
A
#
# COMPACT_ATOMS: atom_id res chain seq x y z
N MET A 1 -12.95 16.15 -13.29
CA MET A 1 -13.88 15.43 -12.40
C MET A 1 -13.45 15.68 -10.97
N THR A 2 -14.21 16.46 -10.25
CA THR A 2 -13.90 16.96 -8.90
C THR A 2 -14.20 15.84 -7.88
N GLU A 3 -13.16 15.29 -7.24
CA GLU A 3 -13.31 14.39 -6.09
C GLU A 3 -14.00 15.10 -4.94
N ARG A 4 -15.23 14.75 -4.65
CA ARG A 4 -15.93 15.11 -3.41
C ARG A 4 -15.25 14.39 -2.25
N ARG A 5 -14.39 15.08 -1.49
CA ARG A 5 -13.87 14.61 -0.19
C ARG A 5 -15.06 14.33 0.72
N ARG A 6 -15.37 13.06 0.95
CA ARG A 6 -16.34 12.63 1.96
C ARG A 6 -15.81 13.02 3.34
N VAL A 7 -16.42 14.05 3.94
CA VAL A 7 -16.13 14.47 5.32
C VAL A 7 -16.56 13.32 6.24
N ARG A 8 -15.64 12.79 7.01
CA ARG A 8 -15.90 11.67 7.94
C ARG A 8 -16.86 12.14 9.03
N PRO A 9 -17.89 11.35 9.42
CA PRO A 9 -18.92 11.75 10.40
C PRO A 9 -18.34 12.20 11.76
N GLY A 10 -17.18 11.65 12.16
CA GLY A 10 -16.48 12.09 13.38
C GLY A 10 -15.94 13.52 13.33
N SER A 11 -15.59 14.05 12.14
CA SER A 11 -15.12 15.43 11.99
C SER A 11 -16.28 16.44 12.14
N ILE A 12 -17.49 16.06 11.73
CA ILE A 12 -18.69 16.90 11.86
C ILE A 12 -19.12 16.96 13.33
N LEU A 13 -19.08 15.83 14.04
CA LEU A 13 -19.40 15.77 15.47
C LEU A 13 -18.43 16.60 16.31
N PHE A 14 -17.14 16.58 15.97
CA PHE A 14 -16.11 17.37 16.63
C PHE A 14 -16.34 18.88 16.41
N LEU A 15 -16.68 19.28 15.20
CA LEU A 15 -16.93 20.70 14.88
C LEU A 15 -18.19 21.21 15.61
N LEU A 16 -19.23 20.39 15.71
CA LEU A 16 -20.46 20.69 16.46
C LEU A 16 -20.19 20.86 17.96
N LEU A 17 -19.38 19.97 18.56
CA LEU A 17 -18.96 20.07 19.96
C LEU A 17 -18.11 21.32 20.23
N LEU A 18 -17.21 21.66 19.31
CA LEU A 18 -16.36 22.86 19.42
C LEU A 18 -17.20 24.11 19.32
N VAL A 19 -18.17 24.19 18.41
CA VAL A 19 -19.12 25.31 18.28
C VAL A 19 -19.98 25.43 19.52
N LEU A 20 -20.47 24.33 20.08
CA LEU A 20 -21.26 24.32 21.33
C LEU A 20 -20.41 24.83 22.51
N CYS A 21 -19.16 24.44 22.62
CA CYS A 21 -18.24 24.89 23.66
C CYS A 21 -17.95 26.39 23.56
N VAL A 22 -17.69 26.90 22.35
CA VAL A 22 -17.48 28.34 22.10
C VAL A 22 -18.76 29.13 22.38
N PHE A 23 -19.94 28.62 22.03
CA PHE A 23 -21.22 29.26 22.28
C PHE A 23 -21.52 29.35 23.78
N THR A 24 -21.24 28.30 24.56
CA THR A 24 -21.41 28.32 26.03
C THR A 24 -20.41 29.27 26.69
N LEU A 25 -19.18 29.35 26.22
CA LEU A 25 -18.18 30.30 26.69
C LEU A 25 -18.60 31.75 26.39
N ALA A 26 -19.04 32.02 25.16
CA ALA A 26 -19.46 33.35 24.73
C ALA A 26 -20.70 33.86 25.53
N ARG A 27 -21.63 32.93 25.87
CA ARG A 27 -22.80 33.26 26.65
C ARG A 27 -22.45 33.59 28.11
N ASN A 28 -21.37 33.04 28.66
CA ASN A 28 -20.91 33.31 30.02
C ASN A 28 -20.10 34.61 30.14
N ILE A 29 -19.54 35.12 29.04
CA ILE A 29 -18.76 36.37 28.97
C ILE A 29 -19.70 37.58 28.71
N GLY A 30 -20.93 37.35 28.24
CA GLY A 30 -21.85 38.38 27.76
C GLY A 30 -22.84 38.94 28.79
N ALA A 31 -22.78 38.56 30.05
CA ALA A 31 -23.61 39.17 31.11
C ALA A 31 -22.88 40.44 31.63
N GLY A 32 -22.95 41.49 30.82
CA GLY A 32 -22.52 42.84 31.25
C GLY A 32 -23.44 43.33 32.33
N ASP A 33 -22.90 43.47 33.54
CA ASP A 33 -23.56 44.03 34.71
C ASP A 33 -23.84 45.54 34.51
N SER A 34 -25.09 45.88 34.40
CA SER A 34 -25.58 47.24 34.64
C SER A 34 -25.77 47.48 36.12
N GLY A 35 -24.73 47.22 36.89
CA GLY A 35 -24.72 47.34 38.34
C GLY A 35 -24.36 48.77 38.76
N ILE A 36 -24.89 49.20 39.94
CA ILE A 36 -24.43 50.45 40.58
C ILE A 36 -23.04 50.26 41.21
N ALA A 37 -22.34 51.38 41.44
CA ALA A 37 -21.05 51.31 42.15
C ALA A 37 -21.28 50.88 43.62
N TYR A 38 -20.34 50.06 44.17
CA TYR A 38 -20.38 49.57 45.54
C TYR A 38 -20.54 50.68 46.57
N SER A 39 -19.91 51.87 46.36
CA SER A 39 -20.05 53.04 47.21
C SER A 39 -21.49 53.59 47.26
N GLN A 40 -22.23 53.54 46.15
CA GLN A 40 -23.63 53.91 46.10
C GLN A 40 -24.53 52.90 46.84
N MET A 41 -24.22 51.66 46.76
CA MET A 41 -24.91 50.61 47.50
C MET A 41 -24.74 50.83 49.03
N CYS A 42 -23.54 51.11 49.51
CA CYS A 42 -23.25 51.42 50.90
C CYS A 42 -23.99 52.67 51.35
N GLN A 43 -24.17 53.67 50.47
CA GLN A 43 -24.92 54.86 50.77
C GLN A 43 -26.44 54.55 50.98
N TYR A 44 -27.03 53.66 50.18
CA TYR A 44 -28.42 53.25 50.35
C TYR A 44 -28.65 52.50 51.67
N PHE A 45 -27.70 51.74 52.18
CA PHE A 45 -27.77 51.19 53.53
C PHE A 45 -27.65 52.25 54.60
N ARG A 46 -26.78 53.25 54.48
CA ARG A 46 -26.63 54.36 55.42
C ARG A 46 -27.85 55.27 55.46
N GLU A 47 -28.57 55.42 54.36
CA GLU A 47 -29.75 56.20 54.22
C GLU A 47 -31.03 55.44 54.58
N GLU A 48 -30.91 54.18 55.08
CA GLU A 48 -32.03 53.31 55.47
C GLU A 48 -33.04 53.03 54.35
N LYS A 49 -32.65 53.11 53.11
CA LYS A 49 -33.51 52.93 51.94
C LYS A 49 -33.66 51.48 51.48
N VAL A 50 -32.89 50.52 52.05
CA VAL A 50 -32.93 49.12 51.69
C VAL A 50 -34.04 48.38 52.46
N GLN A 51 -34.97 47.73 51.74
CA GLN A 51 -36.04 46.94 52.26
C GLN A 51 -35.64 45.43 52.46
N SER A 52 -34.97 44.91 51.53
CA SER A 52 -34.43 43.52 51.56
C SER A 52 -33.18 43.38 50.67
N PHE A 53 -32.30 42.45 50.99
CA PHE A 53 -31.15 42.17 50.16
C PHE A 53 -30.82 40.66 50.08
N THR A 54 -30.23 40.27 48.97
CA THR A 54 -29.76 38.91 48.71
C THR A 54 -28.31 38.95 48.25
N ILE A 55 -27.44 38.16 48.83
CA ILE A 55 -26.04 37.98 48.41
C ILE A 55 -25.96 36.63 47.74
N THR A 56 -25.50 36.63 46.47
CA THR A 56 -25.29 35.43 45.67
C THR A 56 -23.86 35.44 45.15
N GLY A 57 -22.97 34.68 45.82
CA GLY A 57 -21.51 34.73 45.53
C GLY A 57 -20.99 36.16 45.74
N ASP A 58 -20.45 36.78 44.69
CA ASP A 58 -19.89 38.13 44.69
C ASP A 58 -20.88 39.24 44.28
N SER A 59 -22.16 38.89 44.10
CA SER A 59 -23.21 39.81 43.68
C SER A 59 -24.17 40.10 44.82
N LEU A 60 -24.33 41.36 45.18
CA LEU A 60 -25.31 41.87 46.14
C LEU A 60 -26.47 42.51 45.37
N GLN A 61 -27.65 41.97 45.55
CA GLN A 61 -28.88 42.49 45.02
C GLN A 61 -29.71 43.05 46.16
N ALA A 62 -30.04 44.37 46.14
CA ALA A 62 -30.84 45.03 47.14
C ALA A 62 -32.12 45.58 46.54
N LYS A 63 -33.23 45.38 47.24
CA LYS A 63 -34.53 46.01 46.92
C LYS A 63 -34.73 47.19 47.82
N LEU A 64 -34.89 48.36 47.22
CA LEU A 64 -35.15 49.63 47.94
C LEU A 64 -36.57 49.74 48.29
N GLN A 65 -36.90 50.68 49.22
CA GLN A 65 -38.31 50.93 49.75
C GLN A 65 -39.20 51.45 48.64
N ASP A 66 -38.70 52.06 47.59
CA ASP A 66 -39.44 52.48 46.40
C ASP A 66 -39.78 51.36 45.41
N GLY A 67 -39.37 50.15 45.74
CA GLY A 67 -39.54 48.93 44.90
C GLY A 67 -38.47 48.73 43.86
N THR A 68 -37.48 49.62 43.70
CA THR A 68 -36.38 49.48 42.73
C THR A 68 -35.39 48.39 43.18
N VAL A 69 -34.97 47.51 42.28
CA VAL A 69 -33.95 46.51 42.53
C VAL A 69 -32.62 46.98 41.96
N VAL A 70 -31.61 47.08 42.79
CA VAL A 70 -30.26 47.46 42.43
C VAL A 70 -29.27 46.33 42.67
N VAL A 71 -28.30 46.19 41.80
CA VAL A 71 -27.30 45.11 41.86
C VAL A 71 -25.91 45.73 41.90
N CYS A 72 -25.06 45.23 42.75
CA CYS A 72 -23.63 45.58 42.72
C CYS A 72 -22.75 44.36 42.98
N THR A 73 -21.49 44.42 42.54
CA THR A 73 -20.51 43.41 42.85
C THR A 73 -19.77 43.76 44.13
N ILE A 74 -19.71 42.83 45.09
CA ILE A 74 -18.98 42.97 46.36
C ILE A 74 -17.71 42.14 46.33
N GLY A 75 -16.58 42.62 46.90
CA GLY A 75 -15.32 41.89 46.92
C GLY A 75 -15.35 40.64 47.82
N SER A 76 -15.99 40.76 48.98
CA SER A 76 -16.36 39.62 49.85
C SER A 76 -17.48 40.01 50.78
N VAL A 77 -18.19 39.01 51.31
CA VAL A 77 -19.24 39.22 52.31
C VAL A 77 -18.69 39.83 53.59
N GLU A 78 -17.48 39.43 54.00
CA GLU A 78 -16.80 39.96 55.20
C GLU A 78 -16.47 41.44 55.04
N THR A 79 -15.96 41.86 53.86
CA THR A 79 -15.66 43.27 53.58
C THR A 79 -16.95 44.11 53.58
N PHE A 80 -18.04 43.57 53.03
CA PHE A 80 -19.34 44.24 53.02
C PHE A 80 -19.86 44.56 54.45
N TYR A 81 -19.76 43.57 55.37
CA TYR A 81 -20.18 43.80 56.78
C TYR A 81 -19.17 44.67 57.53
N SER A 82 -17.92 44.61 57.27
CA SER A 82 -16.86 45.44 57.86
C SER A 82 -17.02 46.92 57.46
N ASP A 83 -17.32 47.20 56.18
CA ASP A 83 -17.46 48.56 55.65
C ASP A 83 -18.73 49.29 56.16
N LEU A 84 -19.73 48.54 56.55
CA LEU A 84 -20.99 49.08 57.08
C LEU A 84 -21.03 49.07 58.62
N ASP A 85 -19.90 48.75 59.30
CA ASP A 85 -19.63 48.85 60.73
C ASP A 85 -20.81 48.43 61.61
N GLY A 86 -21.38 47.25 61.36
CA GLY A 86 -22.56 46.70 62.09
C GLY A 86 -23.90 47.32 61.74
N LEU A 87 -23.96 48.34 60.90
CA LEU A 87 -25.19 49.10 60.62
C LEU A 87 -26.21 48.19 59.93
N VAL A 88 -25.80 47.24 59.11
CA VAL A 88 -26.72 46.26 58.50
C VAL A 88 -27.36 45.37 59.55
N GLN A 89 -26.62 44.91 60.56
CA GLN A 89 -27.13 44.10 61.64
C GLN A 89 -28.13 44.88 62.51
N GLN A 90 -27.85 46.14 62.79
CA GLN A 90 -28.78 47.05 63.51
C GLN A 90 -30.04 47.31 62.72
N GLN A 91 -29.99 47.47 61.37
CA GLN A 91 -31.16 47.66 60.51
C GLN A 91 -32.04 46.39 60.41
N VAL A 92 -31.43 45.21 60.47
CA VAL A 92 -32.12 43.94 60.49
C VAL A 92 -32.86 43.77 61.84
N GLU A 93 -32.23 44.08 62.99
CA GLU A 93 -32.79 44.01 64.31
C GLU A 93 -33.94 45.06 64.53
N SER A 94 -33.77 46.23 63.92
CA SER A 94 -34.84 47.29 64.03
C SER A 94 -35.99 47.05 63.03
N GLY A 95 -35.95 46.03 62.18
CA GLY A 95 -37.00 45.68 61.22
C GLY A 95 -37.04 46.54 59.95
N ILE A 96 -36.09 47.45 59.75
CA ILE A 96 -35.95 48.23 58.51
C ILE A 96 -35.67 47.35 57.33
N VAL A 97 -34.73 46.39 57.50
CA VAL A 97 -34.43 45.31 56.49
C VAL A 97 -35.28 44.10 56.90
N LYS A 98 -36.30 43.78 56.08
CA LYS A 98 -37.28 42.73 56.38
C LYS A 98 -36.80 41.33 56.05
N GLU A 99 -35.89 41.17 55.01
CA GLU A 99 -35.40 39.89 54.55
C GLU A 99 -33.96 40.00 54.17
N GLN A 100 -33.13 39.06 54.62
CA GLN A 100 -31.78 38.84 54.17
C GLN A 100 -31.63 37.39 53.76
N SER A 101 -31.03 37.12 52.57
CA SER A 101 -30.75 35.79 52.09
C SER A 101 -29.34 35.65 51.54
N PHE A 102 -28.76 34.50 51.82
CA PHE A 102 -27.45 34.13 51.30
C PHE A 102 -27.61 32.89 50.42
N ILE A 103 -27.28 33.05 49.14
CA ILE A 103 -27.32 31.92 48.20
C ILE A 103 -25.90 31.61 47.78
N HIS A 104 -25.43 30.45 48.12
CA HIS A 104 -24.15 29.93 47.60
C HIS A 104 -24.36 29.58 46.13
N ALA A 105 -23.85 30.40 45.22
CA ALA A 105 -23.82 30.08 43.82
C ALA A 105 -22.74 29.00 43.57
N THR A 106 -23.11 27.74 43.62
CA THR A 106 -22.27 26.63 43.15
C THR A 106 -22.33 26.64 41.65
N ASN A 107 -21.33 27.24 41.00
CA ASN A 107 -21.15 27.17 39.56
C ASN A 107 -20.72 25.73 39.18
N TRP A 108 -21.72 24.81 39.09
CA TRP A 108 -21.52 23.42 38.67
C TRP A 108 -20.81 23.34 37.32
N VAL A 109 -20.96 24.37 36.45
CA VAL A 109 -20.32 24.49 35.17
C VAL A 109 -18.79 24.61 35.33
N SER A 110 -18.30 25.44 36.26
CA SER A 110 -16.86 25.59 36.51
C SER A 110 -16.24 24.33 37.15
N ALA A 111 -17.03 23.59 37.95
CA ALA A 111 -16.61 22.32 38.50
C ALA A 111 -16.50 21.20 37.46
N LEU A 112 -17.34 21.19 36.41
CA LEU A 112 -17.32 20.19 35.34
C LEU A 112 -16.36 20.55 34.21
N LEU A 113 -15.97 21.80 34.02
CA LEU A 113 -15.10 22.28 32.95
C LEU A 113 -13.76 21.51 32.83
N PRO A 114 -13.02 21.26 33.95
CA PRO A 114 -11.77 20.50 33.86
C PRO A 114 -11.95 19.05 33.41
N TYR A 115 -13.07 18.42 33.78
CA TYR A 115 -13.35 17.03 33.32
C TYR A 115 -13.73 16.98 31.86
N VAL A 116 -14.49 17.95 31.36
CA VAL A 116 -14.84 18.07 29.94
C VAL A 116 -13.57 18.34 29.10
N MET A 117 -12.73 19.25 29.54
CA MET A 117 -11.45 19.53 28.89
C MET A 117 -10.50 18.31 28.89
N GLY A 118 -10.44 17.59 30.00
CA GLY A 118 -9.68 16.34 30.11
C GLY A 118 -10.20 15.26 29.15
N PHE A 119 -11.50 15.12 29.03
CA PHE A 119 -12.13 14.17 28.10
C PHE A 119 -11.85 14.54 26.62
N ILE A 120 -11.93 15.82 26.27
CA ILE A 120 -11.59 16.31 24.92
C ILE A 120 -10.12 16.06 24.62
N ALA A 121 -9.22 16.34 25.58
CA ALA A 121 -7.79 16.08 25.43
C ALA A 121 -7.51 14.58 25.24
N LEU A 122 -8.19 13.71 25.99
CA LEU A 122 -8.08 12.26 25.85
C LEU A 122 -8.53 11.79 24.46
N LEU A 123 -9.66 12.29 23.97
CA LEU A 123 -10.15 11.98 22.61
C LEU A 123 -9.18 12.47 21.53
N LEU A 124 -8.56 13.63 21.69
CA LEU A 124 -7.52 14.15 20.81
C LEU A 124 -6.29 13.26 20.80
N ILE A 125 -5.84 12.81 21.98
CA ILE A 125 -4.69 11.89 22.12
C ILE A 125 -4.99 10.56 21.42
N ILE A 126 -6.18 9.97 21.65
CA ILE A 126 -6.60 8.72 20.99
C ILE A 126 -6.66 8.89 19.47
N ASN A 127 -7.19 10.02 18.99
CA ASN A 127 -7.23 10.31 17.55
C ASN A 127 -5.84 10.50 16.95
N LEU A 128 -4.93 11.16 17.68
CA LEU A 128 -3.54 11.36 17.28
C LEU A 128 -2.78 10.03 17.28
N MET A 129 -2.93 9.22 18.33
CA MET A 129 -2.35 7.87 18.38
C MET A 129 -2.92 6.96 17.28
N GLY A 130 -4.21 7.03 16.99
CA GLY A 130 -4.83 6.31 15.87
C GLY A 130 -4.27 6.75 14.50
N ARG A 131 -3.94 8.03 14.33
CA ARG A 131 -3.28 8.54 13.12
C ARG A 131 -1.82 8.11 13.03
N MET A 132 -1.08 8.08 14.14
CA MET A 132 0.30 7.59 14.19
C MET A 132 0.36 6.07 13.98
N ALA A 133 -0.54 5.29 14.55
CA ALA A 133 -0.67 3.86 14.32
C ALA A 133 -1.11 3.53 12.88
N GLY A 134 -2.05 4.31 12.31
CA GLY A 134 -2.47 4.19 10.91
C GLY A 134 -1.38 4.59 9.90
N GLY A 135 -0.48 5.49 10.26
CA GLY A 135 0.69 5.85 9.46
C GLY A 135 1.68 4.69 9.31
N ASN A 136 1.88 3.92 10.38
CA ASN A 136 2.72 2.72 10.35
C ASN A 136 2.08 1.59 9.52
N ALA A 137 0.76 1.41 9.57
CA ALA A 137 0.05 0.43 8.73
C ALA A 137 0.14 0.80 7.23
N ALA A 138 0.04 2.07 6.87
CA ALA A 138 0.19 2.53 5.49
C ALA A 138 1.64 2.44 4.98
N ALA A 139 2.64 2.59 5.85
CA ALA A 139 4.05 2.36 5.51
C ALA A 139 4.34 0.86 5.34
N GLN A 140 3.77 0.02 6.20
CA GLN A 140 3.89 -1.43 6.14
C GLN A 140 3.17 -2.02 4.92
N ASP A 141 2.00 -1.47 4.53
CA ASP A 141 1.28 -1.84 3.31
C ASP A 141 2.03 -1.39 2.03
N LYS A 142 2.72 -0.26 2.07
CA LYS A 142 3.62 0.16 0.99
C LYS A 142 4.85 -0.76 0.90
N MET A 143 5.49 -1.11 2.03
CA MET A 143 6.60 -2.06 2.05
C MET A 143 6.16 -3.46 1.58
N ALA A 144 5.00 -3.95 1.97
CA ALA A 144 4.43 -5.20 1.48
C ALA A 144 4.20 -5.17 -0.04
N LYS A 145 3.74 -4.04 -0.60
CA LYS A 145 3.58 -3.84 -2.05
C LYS A 145 4.91 -3.76 -2.81
N PHE A 146 5.98 -3.29 -2.19
CA PHE A 146 7.33 -3.32 -2.80
C PHE A 146 7.90 -4.74 -2.92
N GLY A 147 7.50 -5.65 -2.03
CA GLY A 147 7.89 -7.07 -2.07
C GLY A 147 7.05 -7.94 -3.00
N GLN A 148 5.99 -7.39 -3.62
CA GLN A 148 5.18 -8.15 -4.58
C GLN A 148 5.89 -8.27 -5.93
N ALA A 149 5.92 -9.49 -6.48
CA ALA A 149 6.42 -9.73 -7.81
C ALA A 149 5.56 -9.03 -8.86
N ARG A 150 6.19 -8.25 -9.75
CA ARG A 150 5.51 -7.67 -10.93
C ARG A 150 5.40 -8.74 -12.01
N VAL A 151 4.52 -9.68 -11.81
CA VAL A 151 4.31 -10.79 -12.74
C VAL A 151 3.51 -10.30 -13.94
N GLN A 152 4.04 -10.49 -15.13
CA GLN A 152 3.28 -10.32 -16.36
C GLN A 152 2.40 -11.56 -16.55
N MET A 153 1.09 -11.38 -16.44
CA MET A 153 0.11 -12.42 -16.72
C MET A 153 -0.54 -12.09 -18.07
N PRO A 154 -0.18 -12.73 -19.17
CA PRO A 154 -1.02 -12.66 -20.37
C PRO A 154 -2.39 -13.23 -20.01
N GLY A 155 -3.44 -12.44 -20.26
CA GLY A 155 -4.82 -12.84 -19.95
C GLY A 155 -5.19 -14.14 -20.64
N ARG A 156 -6.08 -14.93 -20.04
CA ARG A 156 -6.78 -16.02 -20.73
C ARG A 156 -7.64 -15.41 -21.84
N GLY A 157 -7.13 -15.34 -23.06
CA GLY A 157 -7.81 -14.70 -24.18
C GLY A 157 -7.19 -15.02 -25.53
N GLU A 158 -7.79 -14.49 -26.59
CA GLU A 158 -7.63 -14.83 -28.01
C GLU A 158 -6.22 -14.68 -28.64
N ASN A 159 -5.22 -14.16 -27.95
CA ASN A 159 -3.85 -14.00 -28.47
C ASN A 159 -2.86 -14.90 -27.72
N ARG A 160 -3.09 -16.20 -27.72
CA ARG A 160 -2.13 -17.17 -27.18
C ARG A 160 -1.06 -17.46 -28.23
N VAL A 161 0.20 -17.34 -27.83
CA VAL A 161 1.33 -17.80 -28.63
C VAL A 161 1.41 -19.32 -28.51
N THR A 162 1.42 -20.02 -29.63
CA THR A 162 1.54 -21.50 -29.73
C THR A 162 2.81 -21.87 -30.48
N PHE A 163 3.07 -23.15 -30.63
CA PHE A 163 4.21 -23.66 -31.41
C PHE A 163 4.13 -23.26 -32.88
N ASP A 164 2.96 -22.94 -33.42
CA ASP A 164 2.77 -22.46 -34.78
C ASP A 164 3.29 -21.02 -35.00
N ASP A 165 3.45 -20.27 -33.90
CA ASP A 165 3.99 -18.91 -33.93
C ASP A 165 5.52 -18.88 -33.75
N VAL A 166 6.13 -20.03 -33.48
CA VAL A 166 7.58 -20.21 -33.33
C VAL A 166 8.07 -20.96 -34.56
N ALA A 167 9.02 -20.38 -35.31
CA ALA A 167 9.66 -21.00 -36.47
C ALA A 167 11.12 -21.29 -36.22
N GLY A 168 11.68 -22.29 -36.91
CA GLY A 168 13.07 -22.61 -36.93
C GLY A 168 13.67 -23.12 -35.60
N ALA A 169 12.84 -23.79 -34.81
CA ALA A 169 13.21 -24.39 -33.52
C ALA A 169 12.50 -25.75 -33.36
N ASP A 170 12.52 -26.57 -34.38
CA ASP A 170 11.75 -27.83 -34.41
C ASP A 170 12.26 -28.85 -33.38
N GLU A 171 13.59 -28.96 -33.20
CA GLU A 171 14.20 -29.85 -32.22
C GLU A 171 13.90 -29.39 -30.79
N GLU A 172 13.97 -28.09 -30.52
CA GLU A 172 13.68 -27.51 -29.21
C GLU A 172 12.18 -27.67 -28.87
N LYS A 173 11.29 -27.56 -29.85
CA LYS A 173 9.86 -27.82 -29.67
C LYS A 173 9.59 -29.26 -29.29
N GLU A 174 10.25 -30.21 -29.96
CA GLU A 174 10.12 -31.65 -29.67
C GLU A 174 10.59 -31.97 -28.24
N GLU A 175 11.74 -31.39 -27.82
CA GLU A 175 12.21 -31.54 -26.43
C GLU A 175 11.26 -30.98 -25.39
N LEU A 176 10.57 -29.87 -25.72
CA LEU A 176 9.61 -29.22 -24.81
C LEU A 176 8.22 -29.84 -24.88
N GLN A 177 7.90 -30.64 -25.89
CA GLN A 177 6.61 -31.31 -26.05
C GLN A 177 6.28 -32.22 -24.83
N GLU A 178 7.29 -32.86 -24.25
CA GLU A 178 7.08 -33.66 -23.05
C GLU A 178 6.59 -32.85 -21.86
N ILE A 179 7.03 -31.58 -21.76
CA ILE A 179 6.56 -30.65 -20.70
C ILE A 179 5.11 -30.25 -20.96
N VAL A 180 4.75 -29.99 -22.23
CA VAL A 180 3.38 -29.69 -22.61
C VAL A 180 2.46 -30.85 -22.27
N GLU A 181 2.81 -32.07 -22.62
CA GLU A 181 2.02 -33.26 -22.32
C GLU A 181 1.86 -33.50 -20.83
N PHE A 182 2.93 -33.30 -20.07
CA PHE A 182 2.86 -33.41 -18.61
C PHE A 182 1.90 -32.38 -18.00
N LEU A 183 1.96 -31.11 -18.45
CA LEU A 183 1.10 -30.06 -17.92
C LEU A 183 -0.38 -30.29 -18.28
N ARG A 184 -0.65 -30.93 -19.43
CA ARG A 184 -1.99 -31.33 -19.86
C ARG A 184 -2.53 -32.55 -19.08
N GLU A 185 -1.70 -33.59 -18.90
CA GLU A 185 -2.09 -34.88 -18.31
C GLU A 185 -1.12 -35.33 -17.20
N PRO A 186 -1.02 -34.62 -16.07
CA PRO A 186 -0.03 -34.94 -15.02
C PRO A 186 -0.22 -36.34 -14.41
N ASP A 187 -1.46 -36.80 -14.27
CA ASP A 187 -1.79 -38.06 -13.66
C ASP A 187 -1.23 -39.27 -14.41
N LYS A 188 -1.13 -39.19 -15.73
CA LYS A 188 -0.56 -40.25 -16.56
C LYS A 188 0.90 -40.53 -16.20
N TYR A 189 1.70 -39.49 -16.00
CA TYR A 189 3.13 -39.55 -15.69
C TYR A 189 3.35 -39.98 -14.22
N LEU A 190 2.53 -39.49 -13.30
CA LEU A 190 2.60 -39.85 -11.90
C LEU A 190 2.29 -41.31 -11.65
N GLN A 191 1.34 -41.91 -12.38
CA GLN A 191 1.02 -43.34 -12.29
C GLN A 191 2.14 -44.25 -12.80
N LEU A 192 2.91 -43.76 -13.79
CA LEU A 192 4.08 -44.48 -14.33
C LEU A 192 5.31 -44.35 -13.44
N GLY A 193 5.27 -43.54 -12.38
CA GLY A 193 6.43 -43.25 -11.53
C GLY A 193 7.52 -42.44 -12.21
N ALA A 194 7.19 -41.74 -13.30
CA ALA A 194 8.15 -40.93 -14.04
C ALA A 194 8.59 -39.68 -13.23
N HIS A 195 9.89 -39.41 -13.23
CA HIS A 195 10.44 -38.16 -12.68
C HIS A 195 10.43 -37.09 -13.77
N ILE A 196 9.49 -36.15 -13.63
CA ILE A 196 9.39 -35.05 -14.56
C ILE A 196 10.32 -33.93 -14.10
N PRO A 197 11.02 -33.26 -15.03
CA PRO A 197 11.89 -32.15 -14.69
C PRO A 197 11.07 -31.03 -14.03
N LYS A 198 11.51 -30.57 -12.85
CA LYS A 198 10.91 -29.43 -12.17
C LYS A 198 11.23 -28.13 -12.85
N GLY A 199 12.39 -28.08 -13.50
CA GLY A 199 12.87 -26.90 -14.18
C GLY A 199 13.61 -27.20 -15.48
N VAL A 200 13.41 -26.35 -16.46
CA VAL A 200 14.11 -26.39 -17.75
C VAL A 200 14.81 -25.07 -17.98
N LEU A 201 16.06 -25.12 -18.35
CA LEU A 201 16.89 -23.96 -18.67
C LEU A 201 17.02 -23.81 -20.19
N LEU A 202 16.52 -22.72 -20.74
CA LEU A 202 16.71 -22.33 -22.14
C LEU A 202 18.03 -21.57 -22.27
N VAL A 203 18.97 -22.11 -23.01
CA VAL A 203 20.30 -21.55 -23.17
C VAL A 203 20.53 -21.16 -24.64
N GLY A 204 21.11 -19.99 -24.90
CA GLY A 204 21.48 -19.64 -26.29
C GLY A 204 21.73 -18.14 -26.45
N PRO A 205 22.19 -17.72 -27.65
CA PRO A 205 22.46 -16.33 -27.95
C PRO A 205 21.23 -15.42 -27.76
N PRO A 206 21.42 -14.12 -27.54
CA PRO A 206 20.28 -13.18 -27.47
C PRO A 206 19.57 -13.14 -28.83
N GLY A 207 18.26 -12.88 -28.82
CA GLY A 207 17.44 -12.76 -30.02
C GLY A 207 17.02 -14.07 -30.70
N THR A 208 17.36 -15.24 -30.13
CA THR A 208 16.98 -16.57 -30.70
C THR A 208 15.56 -17.01 -30.35
N GLY A 209 14.78 -16.21 -29.62
CA GLY A 209 13.37 -16.51 -29.35
C GLY A 209 13.08 -17.31 -28.07
N LYS A 210 14.02 -17.43 -27.11
CA LYS A 210 13.85 -18.17 -25.85
C LYS A 210 12.57 -17.79 -25.08
N THR A 211 12.31 -16.50 -24.93
CA THR A 211 11.11 -15.98 -24.26
C THR A 211 9.83 -16.32 -25.04
N LEU A 212 9.89 -16.28 -26.39
CA LEU A 212 8.78 -16.66 -27.24
C LEU A 212 8.47 -18.16 -27.14
N LEU A 213 9.52 -18.98 -27.15
CA LEU A 213 9.44 -20.44 -26.98
C LEU A 213 8.83 -20.81 -25.61
N ALA A 214 9.24 -20.14 -24.52
CA ALA A 214 8.65 -20.36 -23.21
C ALA A 214 7.14 -19.99 -23.17
N LYS A 215 6.74 -18.90 -23.83
CA LYS A 215 5.34 -18.50 -23.97
C LYS A 215 4.54 -19.52 -24.79
N SER A 216 5.13 -20.08 -25.85
CA SER A 216 4.44 -21.05 -26.70
C SER A 216 4.20 -22.38 -25.98
N VAL A 217 5.11 -22.82 -25.12
CA VAL A 217 4.89 -23.99 -24.24
C VAL A 217 3.66 -23.79 -23.35
N ALA A 218 3.53 -22.61 -22.73
CA ALA A 218 2.37 -22.31 -21.90
C ALA A 218 1.07 -22.23 -22.68
N GLY A 219 1.12 -21.60 -23.89
CA GLY A 219 -0.03 -21.51 -24.77
C GLY A 219 -0.45 -22.86 -25.32
N GLU A 220 0.51 -23.72 -25.66
CA GLU A 220 0.25 -25.08 -26.12
C GLU A 220 -0.32 -25.98 -25.04
N ALA A 221 0.18 -25.85 -23.79
CA ALA A 221 -0.34 -26.57 -22.64
C ALA A 221 -1.66 -26.05 -22.08
N ASP A 222 -2.10 -24.87 -22.50
CA ASP A 222 -3.26 -24.13 -21.96
C ASP A 222 -3.18 -23.85 -20.45
N VAL A 223 -1.99 -23.48 -19.97
CA VAL A 223 -1.72 -23.20 -18.54
C VAL A 223 -1.39 -21.74 -18.29
N ALA A 224 -1.45 -21.34 -17.02
CA ALA A 224 -1.07 -19.99 -16.61
C ALA A 224 0.44 -19.76 -16.84
N PHE A 225 0.80 -18.58 -17.35
CA PHE A 225 2.18 -18.18 -17.58
C PHE A 225 2.53 -16.98 -16.71
N LEU A 226 3.44 -17.16 -15.75
CA LEU A 226 3.91 -16.12 -14.85
C LEU A 226 5.34 -15.75 -15.22
N SER A 227 5.54 -14.58 -15.80
CA SER A 227 6.84 -14.13 -16.29
C SER A 227 7.44 -13.03 -15.45
N ILE A 228 8.73 -13.14 -15.13
CA ILE A 228 9.51 -12.13 -14.43
C ILE A 228 10.92 -12.08 -15.01
N SER A 229 11.58 -10.91 -14.97
CA SER A 229 13.00 -10.82 -15.28
C SER A 229 13.86 -11.12 -14.04
N GLY A 230 14.97 -11.82 -14.21
CA GLY A 230 15.96 -12.01 -13.16
C GLY A 230 16.47 -10.68 -12.57
N SER A 231 16.53 -9.63 -13.39
CA SER A 231 16.88 -8.29 -12.92
C SER A 231 15.88 -7.69 -11.93
N ASP A 232 14.60 -8.07 -12.00
CA ASP A 232 13.56 -7.61 -11.08
C ASP A 232 13.74 -8.13 -9.64
N PHE A 233 14.56 -9.16 -9.47
CA PHE A 233 14.91 -9.68 -8.15
C PHE A 233 16.09 -8.95 -7.52
N VAL A 234 16.87 -8.18 -8.31
CA VAL A 234 18.04 -7.45 -7.82
C VAL A 234 17.62 -6.05 -7.43
N GLU A 235 17.49 -5.80 -6.16
CA GLU A 235 17.10 -4.49 -5.59
C GLU A 235 18.17 -3.99 -4.63
N MET A 236 18.13 -2.68 -4.30
CA MET A 236 19.07 -2.09 -3.34
C MET A 236 18.74 -2.42 -1.88
N TYR A 237 17.53 -2.96 -1.62
CA TYR A 237 17.07 -3.26 -0.26
C TYR A 237 17.15 -4.73 0.06
N VAL A 238 17.89 -5.07 1.10
CA VAL A 238 18.10 -6.46 1.55
C VAL A 238 16.76 -7.16 1.85
N GLY A 239 16.58 -8.35 1.27
CA GLY A 239 15.42 -9.22 1.48
C GLY A 239 14.22 -8.96 0.56
N VAL A 240 14.20 -7.91 -0.24
CA VAL A 240 13.11 -7.62 -1.20
C VAL A 240 13.10 -8.66 -2.32
N GLY A 241 14.25 -9.00 -2.88
CA GLY A 241 14.37 -10.03 -3.92
C GLY A 241 13.88 -11.40 -3.44
N ALA A 242 14.29 -11.82 -2.25
CA ALA A 242 13.81 -13.07 -1.66
C ALA A 242 12.29 -13.08 -1.39
N SER A 243 11.71 -11.94 -1.04
CA SER A 243 10.27 -11.80 -0.87
C SER A 243 9.52 -11.94 -2.20
N ARG A 244 10.05 -11.35 -3.28
CA ARG A 244 9.47 -11.47 -4.63
C ARG A 244 9.52 -12.90 -5.15
N VAL A 245 10.61 -13.62 -4.88
CA VAL A 245 10.70 -15.06 -5.22
C VAL A 245 9.59 -15.84 -4.55
N ARG A 246 9.40 -15.68 -3.24
CA ARG A 246 8.31 -16.36 -2.50
C ARG A 246 6.94 -16.02 -3.08
N ASP A 247 6.67 -14.75 -3.30
CA ASP A 247 5.38 -14.27 -3.83
C ASP A 247 5.10 -14.85 -5.23
N LEU A 248 6.11 -14.90 -6.12
CA LEU A 248 6.01 -15.52 -7.44
C LEU A 248 5.60 -16.99 -7.35
N PHE A 249 6.28 -17.77 -6.52
CA PHE A 249 5.97 -19.21 -6.35
C PHE A 249 4.63 -19.44 -5.66
N GLU A 250 4.24 -18.61 -4.71
CA GLU A 250 2.90 -18.66 -4.12
C GLU A 250 1.80 -18.36 -5.13
N GLN A 251 2.01 -17.38 -6.02
CA GLN A 251 1.07 -17.06 -7.10
C GLN A 251 0.96 -18.23 -8.08
N ALA A 252 2.08 -18.86 -8.45
CA ALA A 252 2.10 -20.01 -9.33
C ALA A 252 1.33 -21.21 -8.73
N LYS A 253 1.55 -21.51 -7.44
CA LYS A 253 0.81 -22.55 -6.73
C LYS A 253 -0.71 -22.31 -6.70
N LYS A 254 -1.12 -21.05 -6.57
CA LYS A 254 -2.56 -20.66 -6.58
C LYS A 254 -3.21 -20.79 -7.97
N GLN A 255 -2.41 -20.75 -9.03
CA GLN A 255 -2.87 -20.80 -10.42
C GLN A 255 -2.53 -22.13 -11.12
N SER A 256 -2.10 -23.12 -10.38
CA SER A 256 -1.74 -24.44 -10.92
C SER A 256 -2.90 -25.06 -11.74
N PRO A 257 -2.61 -25.71 -12.91
CA PRO A 257 -1.30 -25.86 -13.51
C PRO A 257 -0.74 -24.56 -14.10
N ALA A 258 0.58 -24.33 -13.93
CA ALA A 258 1.21 -23.06 -14.28
C ALA A 258 2.68 -23.23 -14.69
N ILE A 259 3.15 -22.33 -15.56
CA ILE A 259 4.57 -22.16 -15.87
C ILE A 259 5.06 -20.86 -15.20
N VAL A 260 6.15 -20.96 -14.45
CA VAL A 260 6.93 -19.83 -13.97
C VAL A 260 8.08 -19.63 -14.95
N PHE A 261 8.17 -18.45 -15.56
CA PHE A 261 9.25 -18.11 -16.47
C PHE A 261 10.15 -17.02 -15.88
N ILE A 262 11.45 -17.30 -15.78
CA ILE A 262 12.46 -16.36 -15.28
C ILE A 262 13.40 -16.03 -16.45
N ASP A 263 13.23 -14.85 -17.02
CA ASP A 263 14.15 -14.38 -18.07
C ASP A 263 15.43 -13.82 -17.45
N GLU A 264 16.54 -13.90 -18.16
CA GLU A 264 17.85 -13.40 -17.71
C GLU A 264 18.22 -13.91 -16.30
N ILE A 265 18.08 -15.21 -16.06
CA ILE A 265 18.31 -15.79 -14.72
C ILE A 265 19.74 -15.55 -14.22
N ASP A 266 20.69 -15.29 -15.11
CA ASP A 266 22.08 -14.97 -14.80
C ASP A 266 22.23 -13.65 -14.03
N ALA A 267 21.23 -12.77 -14.03
CA ALA A 267 21.21 -11.59 -13.17
C ALA A 267 21.23 -11.95 -11.67
N VAL A 268 20.58 -13.05 -11.28
CA VAL A 268 20.49 -13.55 -9.89
C VAL A 268 21.37 -14.77 -9.69
N GLY A 269 21.40 -15.65 -10.67
CA GLY A 269 22.03 -16.97 -10.60
C GLY A 269 23.54 -17.00 -10.84
N ARG A 270 24.23 -15.87 -10.85
CA ARG A 270 25.67 -15.80 -11.13
C ARG A 270 26.49 -16.44 -10.01
N GLN A 271 27.51 -17.20 -10.40
CA GLN A 271 28.48 -17.84 -9.50
C GLN A 271 29.14 -16.83 -8.55
N ARG A 272 29.41 -17.26 -7.32
CA ARG A 272 30.04 -16.49 -6.26
C ARG A 272 31.42 -16.01 -6.68
N GLY A 273 31.61 -14.70 -6.77
CA GLY A 273 32.91 -14.09 -6.99
C GLY A 273 33.51 -13.61 -5.67
N SER A 274 34.84 -13.64 -5.56
CA SER A 274 35.61 -13.19 -4.38
C SER A 274 35.66 -11.66 -4.24
N GLY A 275 34.57 -10.95 -4.60
CA GLY A 275 34.51 -9.48 -4.56
C GLY A 275 33.93 -8.95 -3.24
N LEU A 276 34.70 -8.08 -2.56
CA LEU A 276 34.29 -7.31 -1.38
C LEU A 276 33.31 -6.17 -1.80
N GLY A 277 31.99 -6.41 -1.68
CA GLY A 277 31.00 -5.35 -1.93
C GLY A 277 29.59 -5.74 -1.50
N GLY A 278 28.90 -4.87 -0.76
CA GLY A 278 27.58 -5.11 -0.12
C GLY A 278 26.38 -5.40 -1.05
N GLY A 279 26.54 -5.41 -2.38
CA GLY A 279 25.51 -5.84 -3.33
C GLY A 279 25.51 -7.36 -3.60
N HIS A 280 26.47 -8.10 -3.04
CA HIS A 280 26.57 -9.55 -3.20
C HIS A 280 25.62 -10.30 -2.25
N ASP A 281 25.45 -9.81 -1.04
CA ASP A 281 24.65 -10.48 0.03
C ASP A 281 23.17 -10.59 -0.38
N GLU A 282 22.61 -9.60 -1.04
CA GLU A 282 21.22 -9.62 -1.48
C GLU A 282 20.98 -10.62 -2.61
N ARG A 283 21.88 -10.65 -3.60
CA ARG A 283 21.79 -11.63 -4.70
C ARG A 283 21.91 -13.06 -4.18
N GLU A 284 22.84 -13.31 -3.25
CA GLU A 284 22.99 -14.62 -2.63
C GLU A 284 21.75 -15.03 -1.84
N GLN A 285 21.17 -14.09 -1.08
CA GLN A 285 19.92 -14.35 -0.35
C GLN A 285 18.77 -14.68 -1.29
N THR A 286 18.67 -13.97 -2.40
CA THR A 286 17.65 -14.18 -3.44
C THR A 286 17.85 -15.50 -4.16
N LEU A 287 19.08 -15.82 -4.55
CA LEU A 287 19.42 -17.11 -5.13
C LEU A 287 19.11 -18.26 -4.18
N ASN A 288 19.50 -18.17 -2.92
CA ASN A 288 19.20 -19.18 -1.92
C ASN A 288 17.69 -19.38 -1.75
N GLN A 289 16.91 -18.29 -1.75
CA GLN A 289 15.45 -18.38 -1.70
C GLN A 289 14.89 -19.07 -2.93
N LEU A 290 15.40 -18.77 -4.13
CA LEU A 290 15.00 -19.44 -5.37
C LEU A 290 15.25 -20.95 -5.28
N LEU A 291 16.43 -21.35 -4.81
CA LEU A 291 16.78 -22.76 -4.62
C LEU A 291 15.84 -23.44 -3.61
N VAL A 292 15.51 -22.77 -2.50
CA VAL A 292 14.57 -23.29 -1.48
C VAL A 292 13.16 -23.47 -2.07
N GLU A 293 12.68 -22.49 -2.85
CA GLU A 293 11.35 -22.64 -3.47
C GLU A 293 11.33 -23.75 -4.51
N MET A 294 12.38 -23.91 -5.32
CA MET A 294 12.48 -25.00 -6.30
C MET A 294 12.58 -26.39 -5.63
N ASP A 295 13.31 -26.49 -4.52
CA ASP A 295 13.38 -27.75 -3.75
C ASP A 295 12.05 -28.03 -3.05
N GLY A 296 11.33 -27.00 -2.64
CA GLY A 296 10.11 -27.05 -1.83
C GLY A 296 8.83 -27.44 -2.58
N PHE A 297 8.82 -27.43 -3.92
CA PHE A 297 7.64 -27.88 -4.66
C PHE A 297 7.85 -29.28 -5.27
N THR A 298 6.76 -30.01 -5.39
CA THR A 298 6.71 -31.36 -5.97
C THR A 298 6.06 -31.28 -7.35
N ALA A 299 6.42 -32.20 -8.25
CA ALA A 299 5.81 -32.31 -9.58
C ALA A 299 4.28 -32.44 -9.52
N SER A 300 3.74 -33.04 -8.43
CA SER A 300 2.29 -33.13 -8.20
C SER A 300 1.56 -31.80 -8.03
N GLN A 301 2.29 -30.70 -7.81
CA GLN A 301 1.69 -29.37 -7.72
C GLN A 301 1.42 -28.72 -9.10
N GLY A 302 1.79 -29.40 -10.21
CA GLY A 302 1.50 -28.92 -11.57
C GLY A 302 2.19 -27.59 -11.93
N VAL A 303 3.31 -27.27 -11.27
CA VAL A 303 4.12 -26.07 -11.58
C VAL A 303 5.44 -26.50 -12.19
N VAL A 304 5.79 -25.92 -13.34
CA VAL A 304 7.09 -26.11 -14.01
C VAL A 304 7.79 -24.75 -14.09
N VAL A 305 9.08 -24.73 -13.83
CA VAL A 305 9.89 -23.52 -13.92
C VAL A 305 10.69 -23.55 -15.23
N LEU A 306 10.49 -22.57 -16.08
CA LEU A 306 11.34 -22.33 -17.24
C LEU A 306 12.24 -21.12 -16.91
N ALA A 307 13.52 -21.19 -17.25
CA ALA A 307 14.40 -20.06 -17.16
C ALA A 307 15.17 -19.85 -18.46
N ALA A 308 15.53 -18.62 -18.76
CA ALA A 308 16.34 -18.30 -19.92
C ALA A 308 17.64 -17.60 -19.52
N THR A 309 18.74 -17.95 -20.21
CA THR A 309 20.02 -17.26 -20.07
C THR A 309 20.76 -17.21 -21.40
N ASN A 310 21.55 -16.18 -21.59
CA ASN A 310 22.50 -16.08 -22.70
C ASN A 310 23.88 -16.62 -22.29
N ARG A 311 24.10 -16.88 -20.98
CA ARG A 311 25.43 -17.21 -20.44
C ARG A 311 25.34 -18.29 -19.37
N VAL A 312 25.28 -19.54 -19.77
CA VAL A 312 25.27 -20.67 -18.84
C VAL A 312 26.59 -20.81 -18.07
N ASP A 313 27.70 -20.32 -18.66
CA ASP A 313 29.04 -20.38 -18.09
C ASP A 313 29.21 -19.65 -16.76
N ILE A 314 28.38 -18.66 -16.49
CA ILE A 314 28.47 -17.85 -15.27
C ILE A 314 27.46 -18.26 -14.19
N LEU A 315 26.54 -19.20 -14.47
CA LEU A 315 25.55 -19.66 -13.51
C LEU A 315 26.17 -20.47 -12.36
N ASP A 316 25.60 -20.31 -11.18
CA ASP A 316 25.96 -21.13 -10.01
C ASP A 316 25.58 -22.58 -10.28
N PRO A 317 26.54 -23.53 -10.13
CA PRO A 317 26.30 -24.96 -10.35
C PRO A 317 25.15 -25.53 -9.49
N ALA A 318 24.81 -24.88 -8.39
CA ALA A 318 23.69 -25.26 -7.55
C ALA A 318 22.33 -25.18 -8.27
N LEU A 319 22.18 -24.28 -9.26
CA LEU A 319 20.98 -24.20 -10.09
C LEU A 319 20.83 -25.40 -11.04
N LEU A 320 21.95 -25.98 -11.47
CA LEU A 320 21.98 -27.04 -12.47
C LEU A 320 21.93 -28.44 -11.84
N ARG A 321 21.71 -28.56 -10.52
CA ARG A 321 21.59 -29.85 -9.83
C ARG A 321 20.26 -30.52 -10.13
N PRO A 322 20.21 -31.87 -10.14
CA PRO A 322 18.96 -32.62 -10.27
C PRO A 322 17.89 -32.16 -9.26
N GLY A 323 16.66 -32.03 -9.75
CA GLY A 323 15.53 -31.50 -8.96
C GLY A 323 15.38 -29.98 -9.03
N ARG A 324 16.21 -29.28 -9.81
CA ARG A 324 16.15 -27.83 -10.10
C ARG A 324 16.07 -27.62 -11.61
N PHE A 325 17.09 -27.01 -12.25
CA PHE A 325 17.18 -26.96 -13.71
C PHE A 325 17.95 -28.18 -14.21
N ASP A 326 17.31 -29.31 -14.19
CA ASP A 326 17.88 -30.61 -14.53
C ASP A 326 17.83 -30.92 -16.03
N ARG A 327 17.05 -30.17 -16.80
CA ARG A 327 17.09 -30.21 -18.28
C ARG A 327 17.57 -28.86 -18.84
N GLN A 328 18.43 -28.92 -19.81
CA GLN A 328 18.93 -27.76 -20.57
C GLN A 328 18.58 -27.94 -22.04
N VAL A 329 17.87 -26.94 -22.60
CA VAL A 329 17.51 -26.90 -24.03
C VAL A 329 18.29 -25.76 -24.65
N TYR A 330 19.08 -26.10 -25.68
CA TYR A 330 19.94 -25.14 -26.36
C TYR A 330 19.19 -24.53 -27.56
N VAL A 331 18.84 -23.24 -27.45
CA VAL A 331 18.18 -22.50 -28.53
C VAL A 331 19.23 -21.81 -29.39
N GLY A 332 19.59 -22.46 -30.46
CA GLY A 332 20.68 -22.05 -31.37
C GLY A 332 20.27 -20.94 -32.34
N LEU A 333 21.23 -20.59 -33.23
CA LEU A 333 20.91 -19.75 -34.38
C LEU A 333 20.11 -20.57 -35.39
N PRO A 334 19.07 -20.01 -36.04
CA PRO A 334 18.27 -20.73 -37.00
C PRO A 334 19.08 -21.10 -38.25
N ASP A 335 18.84 -22.28 -38.80
CA ASP A 335 19.36 -22.73 -40.08
C ASP A 335 18.68 -21.98 -41.25
N ILE A 336 19.05 -22.29 -42.49
CA ILE A 336 18.50 -21.60 -43.67
C ILE A 336 17.00 -21.74 -43.75
N LYS A 337 16.47 -22.95 -43.45
CA LYS A 337 15.03 -23.26 -43.49
C LYS A 337 14.30 -22.50 -42.37
N GLY A 338 14.84 -22.54 -41.16
CA GLY A 338 14.32 -21.80 -40.01
C GLY A 338 14.30 -20.30 -40.26
N ARG A 339 15.33 -19.71 -40.87
CA ARG A 339 15.33 -18.28 -41.22
C ARG A 339 14.23 -17.93 -42.23
N GLU A 340 14.01 -18.79 -43.23
CA GLU A 340 12.92 -18.59 -44.18
C GLU A 340 11.56 -18.65 -43.52
N GLU A 341 11.34 -19.61 -42.62
CA GLU A 341 10.10 -19.71 -41.86
C GLU A 341 9.89 -18.52 -40.91
N ILE A 342 10.92 -18.05 -40.21
CA ILE A 342 10.88 -16.85 -39.36
C ILE A 342 10.52 -15.63 -40.22
N LEU A 343 11.15 -15.46 -41.38
CA LEU A 343 10.80 -14.37 -42.30
C LEU A 343 9.36 -14.44 -42.75
N LYS A 344 8.82 -15.64 -43.06
CA LYS A 344 7.40 -15.81 -43.43
C LYS A 344 6.46 -15.39 -42.30
N ILE A 345 6.78 -15.71 -41.04
CA ILE A 345 5.98 -15.29 -39.89
C ILE A 345 5.95 -13.76 -39.75
N HIS A 346 7.11 -13.12 -39.78
CA HIS A 346 7.20 -11.66 -39.64
C HIS A 346 6.72 -10.88 -40.86
N ALA A 347 6.59 -11.53 -42.02
CA ALA A 347 6.05 -10.97 -43.26
C ALA A 347 4.51 -11.05 -43.35
N ARG A 348 3.81 -11.84 -42.48
CA ARG A 348 2.36 -12.06 -42.56
C ARG A 348 1.53 -10.78 -42.64
N ASN A 349 1.97 -9.72 -41.97
CA ASN A 349 1.25 -8.44 -41.90
C ASN A 349 1.94 -7.31 -42.70
N LYS A 350 2.84 -7.63 -43.60
CA LYS A 350 3.57 -6.67 -44.42
C LYS A 350 3.28 -6.90 -45.90
N PRO A 351 3.02 -5.85 -46.68
CA PRO A 351 2.88 -6.00 -48.13
C PRO A 351 4.25 -6.30 -48.74
N LEU A 352 4.39 -7.43 -49.41
CA LEU A 352 5.60 -7.80 -50.14
C LEU A 352 5.36 -7.55 -51.63
N ALA A 353 6.41 -7.05 -52.33
CA ALA A 353 6.39 -6.97 -53.77
C ALA A 353 6.52 -8.37 -54.40
N GLU A 354 6.06 -8.56 -55.64
CA GLU A 354 6.00 -9.86 -56.28
C GLU A 354 7.37 -10.48 -56.55
N ASP A 355 8.44 -9.67 -56.60
CA ASP A 355 9.81 -10.06 -56.83
C ASP A 355 10.59 -10.41 -55.55
N VAL A 356 9.98 -10.24 -54.37
CA VAL A 356 10.64 -10.55 -53.10
C VAL A 356 10.63 -12.05 -52.84
N ASN A 357 11.82 -12.63 -52.80
CA ASN A 357 12.04 -14.04 -52.50
C ASN A 357 12.62 -14.20 -51.07
N LEU A 358 11.79 -14.60 -50.12
CA LEU A 358 12.19 -14.79 -48.71
C LEU A 358 13.26 -15.90 -48.57
N GLY A 359 13.28 -16.92 -49.45
CA GLY A 359 14.28 -17.97 -49.44
C GLY A 359 15.66 -17.47 -49.86
N GLU A 360 15.75 -16.49 -50.77
CA GLU A 360 17.03 -15.85 -51.14
C GLU A 360 17.53 -14.96 -50.00
N ILE A 361 16.64 -14.22 -49.36
CA ILE A 361 16.94 -13.41 -48.18
C ILE A 361 17.47 -14.31 -47.05
N ALA A 362 16.83 -15.45 -46.82
CA ALA A 362 17.28 -16.43 -45.81
C ALA A 362 18.70 -16.97 -46.10
N ARG A 363 19.06 -17.18 -47.38
CA ARG A 363 20.42 -17.58 -47.73
C ARG A 363 21.45 -16.46 -47.50
N GLY A 364 21.07 -15.21 -47.76
CA GLY A 364 21.91 -14.03 -47.57
C GLY A 364 22.12 -13.60 -46.12
N THR A 365 21.28 -14.07 -45.20
CA THR A 365 21.25 -13.67 -43.77
C THR A 365 21.90 -14.72 -42.86
N ALA A 366 22.98 -15.34 -43.28
CA ALA A 366 23.71 -16.31 -42.45
C ALA A 366 24.15 -15.70 -41.10
N GLY A 367 23.84 -16.38 -40.00
CA GLY A 367 24.17 -15.92 -38.65
C GLY A 367 23.17 -14.95 -38.03
N PHE A 368 22.10 -14.58 -38.72
CA PHE A 368 21.03 -13.74 -38.16
C PHE A 368 20.17 -14.54 -37.19
N THR A 369 19.82 -13.89 -36.09
CA THR A 369 18.82 -14.37 -35.13
C THR A 369 17.40 -14.07 -35.58
N GLY A 370 16.40 -14.59 -34.89
CA GLY A 370 14.99 -14.25 -35.14
C GLY A 370 14.72 -12.74 -34.98
N ALA A 371 15.31 -12.12 -34.01
CA ALA A 371 15.17 -10.66 -33.78
C ALA A 371 15.84 -9.84 -34.90
N ASP A 372 16.98 -10.30 -35.44
CA ASP A 372 17.64 -9.62 -36.56
C ASP A 372 16.80 -9.69 -37.84
N LEU A 373 16.16 -10.84 -38.08
CA LEU A 373 15.27 -11.04 -39.24
C LEU A 373 13.95 -10.22 -39.11
N GLU A 374 13.41 -10.12 -37.91
CA GLU A 374 12.28 -9.22 -37.61
C GLU A 374 12.64 -7.77 -37.93
N ASN A 375 13.80 -7.32 -37.42
CA ASN A 375 14.31 -5.96 -37.64
C ASN A 375 14.58 -5.69 -39.12
N LEU A 376 15.17 -6.65 -39.83
CA LEU A 376 15.41 -6.53 -41.29
C LEU A 376 14.13 -6.25 -42.06
N LEU A 377 13.06 -6.99 -41.80
CA LEU A 377 11.75 -6.75 -42.42
C LEU A 377 11.08 -5.44 -41.95
N ASN A 378 11.37 -5.01 -40.75
CA ASN A 378 10.87 -3.74 -40.26
C ASN A 378 11.59 -2.55 -40.91
N GLU A 379 12.91 -2.61 -41.01
CA GLU A 379 13.69 -1.58 -41.69
C GLU A 379 13.33 -1.49 -43.18
N ALA A 380 13.16 -2.65 -43.85
CA ALA A 380 12.69 -2.67 -45.23
C ALA A 380 11.30 -2.06 -45.44
N ALA A 381 10.43 -2.11 -44.43
CA ALA A 381 9.11 -1.53 -44.49
C ALA A 381 9.09 -0.01 -44.19
N LEU A 382 10.15 0.52 -43.57
CA LEU A 382 10.31 1.95 -43.28
C LEU A 382 10.93 2.74 -44.44
N LEU A 383 11.67 2.06 -45.34
CA LEU A 383 12.27 2.63 -46.56
C LEU A 383 11.26 2.75 -47.69
#